data_10cbeae8b353e387aa51ce04add90e82
#
_entry.id   10cbeae8b353e387aa51ce04add90e82
#
_cell.length_a   1.000
_cell.length_b   1.000
_cell.length_c   1.000
_cell.angle_alpha   90.00
_cell.angle_beta   90.00
_cell.angle_gamma   90.00
#
_symmetry.space_group_name_H-M   'P 1'
#
loop_
_entity.id
_entity.type
_entity.pdbx_description
1 polymer ?
#
loop_
_entity_poly.entity_id
_entity_poly.type
_entity_poly.pdbx_seq_one_letter_code
_entity_poly.pdbx_strand_id
1 'polypeptide(L)'
;SLGDNQLTSVENAVLAPSFESLSRTAAIGKDVNHVLVLFGGTDPSGLALSSLRALEDIGFTGKVSCVRGLGASQIEGDFKLDLEMLRDVKNMGALMVSADLALSSAGRTITELLSIGVPTICLAQNQKELTHTHATKSNGVINLGLGSLISKADLAAAIAGLIKDSALRAELNAAALAATAKRSNAQIVKRIFDFLGF
;
A
#
# COMPACT_ATOMS: atom_id res chain seq x y z
N SER A 1 -15.94 22.34 12.32
CA SER A 1 -14.52 21.99 12.39
C SER A 1 -14.38 20.97 13.51
N LEU A 2 -13.96 19.79 13.17
CA LEU A 2 -13.52 18.82 14.15
C LEU A 2 -12.26 19.43 14.79
N GLY A 3 -12.27 19.64 16.10
CA GLY A 3 -11.20 20.34 16.80
C GLY A 3 -9.86 19.58 16.78
N ASP A 4 -8.82 20.18 17.38
CA ASP A 4 -7.42 19.72 17.40
C ASP A 4 -7.15 18.31 17.98
N ASN A 5 -8.20 17.57 18.33
CA ASN A 5 -8.18 16.27 18.99
C ASN A 5 -8.33 15.07 18.03
N GLN A 6 -8.12 15.23 16.72
CA GLN A 6 -8.22 14.12 15.79
C GLN A 6 -6.91 13.32 15.71
N LEU A 7 -6.97 12.06 16.12
CA LEU A 7 -5.89 11.09 15.94
C LEU A 7 -5.89 10.53 14.49
N THR A 8 -5.81 11.41 13.49
CA THR A 8 -5.94 11.06 12.06
C THR A 8 -4.60 10.84 11.34
N SER A 9 -3.49 11.13 11.98
CA SER A 9 -2.16 10.96 11.39
C SER A 9 -1.74 9.49 11.31
N VAL A 10 -0.84 9.17 10.40
CA VAL A 10 -0.26 7.82 10.22
C VAL A 10 0.32 7.26 11.53
N GLU A 11 0.95 8.12 12.33
CA GLU A 11 1.54 7.74 13.62
C GLU A 11 0.52 7.25 14.65
N ASN A 12 -0.78 7.52 14.45
CA ASN A 12 -1.87 7.07 15.31
C ASN A 12 -2.58 5.82 14.80
N ALA A 13 -2.08 5.19 13.73
CA ALA A 13 -2.66 3.96 13.21
C ALA A 13 -2.32 2.77 14.11
N VAL A 14 -3.34 2.10 14.63
CA VAL A 14 -3.17 0.82 15.34
C VAL A 14 -2.97 -0.29 14.32
N LEU A 15 -1.84 -0.95 14.38
CA LEU A 15 -1.50 -2.10 13.55
C LEU A 15 -1.53 -3.39 14.37
N ALA A 16 -1.65 -4.54 13.68
CA ALA A 16 -1.47 -5.83 14.36
C ALA A 16 -0.07 -5.91 14.99
N PRO A 17 0.08 -6.55 16.17
CA PRO A 17 1.37 -6.63 16.86
C PRO A 17 2.51 -7.18 15.99
N SER A 18 2.18 -8.07 15.05
CA SER A 18 3.15 -8.61 14.09
C SER A 18 3.84 -7.56 13.22
N PHE A 19 3.22 -6.38 13.02
CA PHE A 19 3.81 -5.28 12.26
C PHE A 19 4.75 -4.40 13.09
N GLU A 20 4.69 -4.45 14.42
CA GLU A 20 5.56 -3.63 15.27
C GLU A 20 7.03 -4.05 15.22
N SER A 21 7.28 -5.34 14.99
CA SER A 21 8.63 -5.92 14.89
C SER A 21 9.15 -6.05 13.46
N LEU A 22 8.30 -5.76 12.47
CA LEU A 22 8.68 -5.86 11.07
C LEU A 22 9.33 -4.56 10.61
N SER A 23 10.50 -4.70 10.01
CA SER A 23 11.12 -3.65 9.21
C SER A 23 11.69 -4.27 7.95
N ARG A 24 11.68 -3.54 6.86
CA ARG A 24 12.42 -3.94 5.67
C ARG A 24 13.91 -3.79 5.98
N THR A 25 14.61 -4.92 6.11
CA THR A 25 16.06 -4.93 6.36
C THR A 25 16.88 -4.72 5.09
N ALA A 26 16.28 -5.00 3.92
CA ALA A 26 16.95 -4.82 2.64
C ALA A 26 16.82 -3.37 2.16
N ALA A 27 17.94 -2.80 1.73
CA ALA A 27 17.94 -1.53 1.02
C ALA A 27 17.07 -1.62 -0.24
N ILE A 28 16.52 -0.47 -0.67
CA ILE A 28 15.79 -0.41 -1.95
C ILE A 28 16.73 -0.81 -3.08
N GLY A 29 16.41 -1.90 -3.77
CA GLY A 29 17.18 -2.41 -4.89
C GLY A 29 17.14 -1.49 -6.11
N LYS A 30 18.13 -1.64 -7.01
CA LYS A 30 18.12 -0.96 -8.31
C LYS A 30 16.94 -1.44 -9.15
N ASP A 31 16.67 -2.74 -9.11
CA ASP A 31 15.61 -3.38 -9.89
C ASP A 31 14.42 -3.73 -9.00
N VAL A 32 13.23 -3.80 -9.60
CA VAL A 32 12.00 -4.31 -8.98
C VAL A 32 11.80 -5.73 -9.45
N ASN A 33 11.92 -6.69 -8.55
CA ASN A 33 11.75 -8.11 -8.83
C ASN A 33 10.42 -8.66 -8.32
N HIS A 34 9.78 -7.97 -7.37
CA HIS A 34 8.52 -8.41 -6.77
C HIS A 34 7.56 -7.24 -6.58
N VAL A 35 6.41 -7.32 -7.23
CA VAL A 35 5.29 -6.37 -7.06
C VAL A 35 4.15 -7.04 -6.30
N LEU A 36 3.67 -6.37 -5.25
CA LEU A 36 2.52 -6.79 -4.47
C LEU A 36 1.29 -5.98 -4.87
N VAL A 37 0.22 -6.67 -5.24
CA VAL A 37 -1.08 -6.08 -5.60
C VAL A 37 -2.11 -6.45 -4.55
N LEU A 38 -2.70 -5.45 -3.86
CA LEU A 38 -3.70 -5.71 -2.82
C LEU A 38 -4.64 -4.51 -2.63
N PHE A 39 -5.94 -4.73 -2.83
CA PHE A 39 -6.97 -3.70 -2.76
C PHE A 39 -8.00 -3.94 -1.65
N GLY A 40 -7.55 -4.50 -0.52
CA GLY A 40 -8.39 -4.72 0.66
C GLY A 40 -9.36 -5.89 0.52
N GLY A 41 -10.48 -5.82 1.26
CA GLY A 41 -11.38 -6.97 1.44
C GLY A 41 -12.30 -7.29 0.27
N THR A 42 -12.71 -6.30 -0.52
CA THR A 42 -13.80 -6.45 -1.51
C THR A 42 -13.44 -6.01 -2.93
N ASP A 43 -12.55 -5.05 -3.10
CA ASP A 43 -12.14 -4.46 -4.40
C ASP A 43 -13.32 -4.20 -5.38
N PRO A 44 -14.33 -3.42 -4.99
CA PRO A 44 -15.54 -3.23 -5.79
C PRO A 44 -15.29 -2.53 -7.14
N SER A 45 -14.17 -1.82 -7.25
CA SER A 45 -13.78 -1.09 -8.47
C SER A 45 -12.88 -1.92 -9.41
N GLY A 46 -12.53 -3.17 -9.05
CA GLY A 46 -11.68 -4.04 -9.86
C GLY A 46 -10.27 -3.51 -10.08
N LEU A 47 -9.73 -2.78 -9.09
CA LEU A 47 -8.42 -2.13 -9.21
C LEU A 47 -7.26 -3.13 -9.23
N ALA A 48 -7.45 -4.30 -8.60
CA ALA A 48 -6.49 -5.39 -8.70
C ALA A 48 -6.35 -5.87 -10.16
N LEU A 49 -7.46 -6.13 -10.85
CA LEU A 49 -7.45 -6.50 -12.26
C LEU A 49 -6.81 -5.42 -13.14
N SER A 50 -7.19 -4.15 -12.92
CA SER A 50 -6.62 -3.01 -13.65
C SER A 50 -5.10 -2.90 -13.45
N SER A 51 -4.62 -3.15 -12.23
CA SER A 51 -3.19 -3.16 -11.89
C SER A 51 -2.44 -4.31 -12.56
N LEU A 52 -3.02 -5.52 -12.58
CA LEU A 52 -2.43 -6.67 -13.27
C LEU A 52 -2.31 -6.43 -14.78
N ARG A 53 -3.34 -5.87 -15.41
CA ARG A 53 -3.29 -5.51 -16.84
C ARG A 53 -2.27 -4.42 -17.13
N ALA A 54 -2.14 -3.41 -16.25
CA ALA A 54 -1.10 -2.39 -16.40
C ALA A 54 0.32 -2.95 -16.28
N LEU A 55 0.55 -3.90 -15.36
CA LEU A 55 1.84 -4.60 -15.24
C LEU A 55 2.15 -5.45 -16.49
N GLU A 56 1.14 -6.11 -17.05
CA GLU A 56 1.27 -6.86 -18.30
C GLU A 56 1.57 -5.95 -19.49
N ASP A 57 0.85 -4.82 -19.62
CA ASP A 57 1.01 -3.85 -20.71
C ASP A 57 2.41 -3.23 -20.75
N ILE A 58 3.06 -3.03 -19.58
CA ILE A 58 4.45 -2.55 -19.52
C ILE A 58 5.49 -3.67 -19.67
N GLY A 59 5.07 -4.91 -19.84
CA GLY A 59 5.96 -6.06 -19.98
C GLY A 59 6.75 -6.37 -18.72
N PHE A 60 6.15 -6.24 -17.54
CA PHE A 60 6.83 -6.57 -16.29
C PHE A 60 7.13 -8.07 -16.22
N THR A 61 8.39 -8.43 -15.93
CA THR A 61 8.88 -9.82 -15.93
C THR A 61 9.20 -10.37 -14.55
N GLY A 62 9.13 -9.55 -13.51
CA GLY A 62 9.32 -9.99 -12.13
C GLY A 62 8.08 -10.71 -11.58
N LYS A 63 8.21 -11.22 -10.35
CA LYS A 63 7.10 -11.84 -9.62
C LYS A 63 6.00 -10.83 -9.30
N VAL A 64 4.75 -11.24 -9.46
CA VAL A 64 3.57 -10.49 -9.02
C VAL A 64 2.78 -11.36 -8.03
N SER A 65 2.67 -10.90 -6.78
CA SER A 65 1.74 -11.50 -5.82
C SER A 65 0.47 -10.65 -5.73
N CYS A 66 -0.66 -11.21 -6.13
CA CYS A 66 -1.94 -10.53 -6.03
C CYS A 66 -2.78 -11.12 -4.89
N VAL A 67 -2.99 -10.34 -3.84
CA VAL A 67 -3.81 -10.75 -2.69
C VAL A 67 -5.24 -10.33 -2.92
N ARG A 68 -6.10 -11.31 -3.10
CA ARG A 68 -7.54 -11.12 -3.23
C ARG A 68 -8.21 -11.20 -1.86
N GLY A 69 -8.94 -10.18 -1.48
CA GLY A 69 -9.73 -10.16 -0.26
C GLY A 69 -10.85 -11.23 -0.27
N LEU A 70 -11.32 -11.60 0.91
CA LEU A 70 -12.33 -12.67 1.05
C LEU A 70 -13.65 -12.35 0.35
N GLY A 71 -14.04 -11.07 0.30
CA GLY A 71 -15.24 -10.58 -0.37
C GLY A 71 -15.02 -10.07 -1.79
N ALA A 72 -13.78 -10.11 -2.32
CA ALA A 72 -13.50 -9.66 -3.68
C ALA A 72 -13.92 -10.72 -4.72
N SER A 73 -14.41 -10.23 -5.87
CA SER A 73 -14.75 -11.08 -7.01
C SER A 73 -13.54 -11.85 -7.51
N GLN A 74 -13.78 -12.99 -8.14
CA GLN A 74 -12.72 -13.74 -8.79
C GLN A 74 -12.13 -12.92 -9.95
N ILE A 75 -10.80 -12.90 -10.02
CA ILE A 75 -10.09 -12.29 -11.16
C ILE A 75 -9.88 -13.40 -12.19
N GLU A 76 -10.57 -13.26 -13.32
CA GLU A 76 -10.49 -14.21 -14.42
C GLU A 76 -9.64 -13.65 -15.56
N GLY A 77 -9.01 -14.54 -16.31
CA GLY A 77 -8.22 -14.23 -17.49
C GLY A 77 -6.81 -14.80 -17.43
N ASP A 78 -6.25 -14.98 -18.61
CA ASP A 78 -4.86 -15.36 -18.76
C ASP A 78 -3.98 -14.11 -18.68
N PHE A 79 -2.90 -14.20 -17.93
CA PHE A 79 -1.91 -13.15 -17.77
C PHE A 79 -0.53 -13.67 -18.19
N LYS A 80 0.20 -12.84 -18.95
CA LYS A 80 1.61 -13.09 -19.29
C LYS A 80 2.54 -12.55 -18.20
N LEU A 81 2.22 -12.82 -16.94
CA LEU A 81 2.95 -12.42 -15.76
C LEU A 81 3.38 -13.65 -14.96
N ASP A 82 4.49 -13.57 -14.26
CA ASP A 82 4.79 -14.51 -13.16
C ASP A 82 3.90 -14.20 -11.97
N LEU A 83 2.63 -14.62 -12.07
CA LEU A 83 1.52 -14.22 -11.20
C LEU A 83 1.17 -15.31 -10.19
N GLU A 84 1.26 -14.96 -8.92
CA GLU A 84 0.74 -15.75 -7.81
C GLU A 84 -0.53 -15.11 -7.24
N MET A 85 -1.68 -15.79 -7.42
CA MET A 85 -2.95 -15.36 -6.84
C MET A 85 -3.09 -15.92 -5.41
N LEU A 86 -3.19 -15.02 -4.42
CA LEU A 86 -3.23 -15.36 -3.00
C LEU A 86 -4.59 -15.00 -2.39
N ARG A 87 -5.01 -15.81 -1.42
CA ARG A 87 -6.21 -15.57 -0.61
C ARG A 87 -5.96 -16.05 0.82
N ASP A 88 -6.54 -15.36 1.81
CA ASP A 88 -6.40 -15.71 3.24
C ASP A 88 -4.93 -15.85 3.69
N VAL A 89 -4.10 -14.87 3.31
CA VAL A 89 -2.67 -14.88 3.64
C VAL A 89 -2.48 -14.76 5.15
N LYS A 90 -1.90 -15.78 5.76
CA LYS A 90 -1.70 -15.86 7.22
C LYS A 90 -0.60 -14.93 7.74
N ASN A 91 0.43 -14.70 6.93
CA ASN A 91 1.54 -13.81 7.27
C ASN A 91 1.66 -12.69 6.23
N MET A 92 0.74 -11.74 6.29
CA MET A 92 0.72 -10.59 5.40
C MET A 92 1.97 -9.73 5.55
N GLY A 93 2.47 -9.56 6.76
CA GLY A 93 3.67 -8.77 7.01
C GLY A 93 4.91 -9.33 6.29
N ALA A 94 5.13 -10.65 6.32
CA ALA A 94 6.24 -11.26 5.61
C ALA A 94 6.12 -11.09 4.09
N LEU A 95 4.89 -11.20 3.55
CA LEU A 95 4.64 -10.95 2.13
C LEU A 95 4.93 -9.49 1.76
N MET A 96 4.50 -8.53 2.57
CA MET A 96 4.79 -7.11 2.35
C MET A 96 6.29 -6.80 2.41
N VAL A 97 7.02 -7.40 3.37
CA VAL A 97 8.49 -7.23 3.49
C VAL A 97 9.21 -7.71 2.23
N SER A 98 8.72 -8.77 1.59
CA SER A 98 9.33 -9.35 0.38
C SER A 98 9.08 -8.53 -0.89
N ALA A 99 8.13 -7.58 -0.87
CA ALA A 99 7.79 -6.78 -2.04
C ALA A 99 8.73 -5.58 -2.22
N ASP A 100 9.10 -5.29 -3.47
CA ASP A 100 9.88 -4.10 -3.85
C ASP A 100 9.00 -2.88 -4.10
N LEU A 101 7.74 -3.14 -4.47
CA LEU A 101 6.72 -2.16 -4.82
C LEU A 101 5.35 -2.71 -4.45
N ALA A 102 4.43 -1.86 -4.00
CA ALA A 102 3.04 -2.24 -3.79
C ALA A 102 2.07 -1.36 -4.59
N LEU A 103 0.99 -1.98 -5.07
CA LEU A 103 -0.19 -1.32 -5.62
C LEU A 103 -1.35 -1.59 -4.67
N SER A 104 -1.93 -0.54 -4.08
CA SER A 104 -2.92 -0.69 -2.99
C SER A 104 -4.01 0.37 -3.05
N SER A 105 -5.07 0.16 -2.26
CA SER A 105 -6.08 1.19 -2.03
C SER A 105 -5.67 2.15 -0.91
N ALA A 106 -6.33 3.32 -0.82
CA ALA A 106 -6.10 4.32 0.22
C ALA A 106 -6.68 3.93 1.60
N GLY A 107 -6.93 2.64 1.83
CA GLY A 107 -7.46 2.09 3.08
C GLY A 107 -6.37 1.87 4.15
N ARG A 108 -6.70 1.03 5.16
CA ARG A 108 -5.81 0.71 6.29
C ARG A 108 -4.51 0.04 5.88
N THR A 109 -4.51 -0.72 4.80
CA THR A 109 -3.33 -1.42 4.28
C THR A 109 -2.17 -0.47 3.95
N ILE A 110 -2.46 0.79 3.60
CA ILE A 110 -1.40 1.80 3.40
C ILE A 110 -0.56 1.95 4.66
N THR A 111 -1.17 2.01 5.83
CA THR A 111 -0.41 2.21 7.08
C THR A 111 0.48 1.01 7.43
N GLU A 112 0.06 -0.19 7.05
CA GLU A 112 0.87 -1.41 7.16
C GLU A 112 2.09 -1.34 6.21
N LEU A 113 1.88 -0.99 4.94
CA LEU A 113 2.94 -0.83 3.95
C LEU A 113 3.94 0.27 4.34
N LEU A 114 3.45 1.40 4.84
CA LEU A 114 4.27 2.50 5.32
C LEU A 114 5.15 2.09 6.52
N SER A 115 4.60 1.32 7.46
CA SER A 115 5.35 0.85 8.64
C SER A 115 6.53 -0.06 8.29
N ILE A 116 6.47 -0.71 7.14
CA ILE A 116 7.54 -1.56 6.60
C ILE A 116 8.45 -0.77 5.65
N GLY A 117 7.98 0.37 5.12
CA GLY A 117 8.70 1.18 4.16
C GLY A 117 8.61 0.67 2.72
N VAL A 118 7.51 0.03 2.33
CA VAL A 118 7.30 -0.43 0.95
C VAL A 118 6.86 0.73 0.07
N PRO A 119 7.63 1.10 -0.98
CA PRO A 119 7.22 2.10 -1.96
C PRO A 119 5.87 1.73 -2.56
N THR A 120 4.89 2.63 -2.50
CA THR A 120 3.51 2.29 -2.81
C THR A 120 2.88 3.27 -3.79
N ILE A 121 2.20 2.73 -4.83
CA ILE A 121 1.22 3.46 -5.62
C ILE A 121 -0.17 3.15 -5.07
N CYS A 122 -0.95 4.20 -4.83
CA CYS A 122 -2.27 4.11 -4.24
C CYS A 122 -3.34 4.58 -5.22
N LEU A 123 -4.46 3.85 -5.27
CA LEU A 123 -5.68 4.22 -5.98
C LEU A 123 -6.86 4.12 -5.01
N ALA A 124 -7.57 5.23 -4.79
CA ALA A 124 -8.76 5.19 -3.95
C ALA A 124 -9.89 4.40 -4.62
N GLN A 125 -10.52 3.50 -3.88
CA GLN A 125 -11.64 2.70 -4.39
C GLN A 125 -12.96 3.48 -4.45
N ASN A 126 -13.08 4.53 -3.63
CA ASN A 126 -14.29 5.32 -3.51
C ASN A 126 -13.98 6.72 -2.95
N GLN A 127 -14.99 7.61 -2.98
CA GLN A 127 -14.87 8.99 -2.49
C GLN A 127 -14.45 9.09 -1.02
N LYS A 128 -14.86 8.12 -0.18
CA LYS A 128 -14.47 8.11 1.23
C LYS A 128 -12.97 7.92 1.39
N GLU A 129 -12.35 7.05 0.59
CA GLU A 129 -10.90 6.85 0.65
C GLU A 129 -10.11 8.09 0.20
N LEU A 130 -10.66 8.96 -0.67
CA LEU A 130 -10.04 10.23 -1.02
C LEU A 130 -9.92 11.21 0.16
N THR A 131 -10.75 11.05 1.19
CA THR A 131 -10.67 11.88 2.40
C THR A 131 -9.55 11.45 3.36
N HIS A 132 -8.90 10.32 3.09
CA HIS A 132 -7.83 9.81 3.93
C HIS A 132 -6.53 10.59 3.66
N THR A 133 -6.06 11.31 4.68
CA THR A 133 -4.90 12.21 4.56
C THR A 133 -3.54 11.51 4.65
N HIS A 134 -3.51 10.21 4.93
CA HIS A 134 -2.27 9.46 5.13
C HIS A 134 -1.60 9.00 3.83
N ALA A 135 -2.35 8.85 2.73
CA ALA A 135 -1.82 8.40 1.43
C ALA A 135 -1.26 9.60 0.63
N THR A 136 -0.10 10.10 1.02
CA THR A 136 0.56 11.27 0.40
C THR A 136 2.03 10.99 0.08
N LYS A 137 2.62 11.77 -0.83
CA LYS A 137 4.04 11.65 -1.17
C LYS A 137 4.93 11.91 0.03
N SER A 138 4.58 12.86 0.89
CA SER A 138 5.31 13.14 2.14
C SER A 138 5.33 11.97 3.12
N ASN A 139 4.37 11.06 2.99
CA ASN A 139 4.30 9.81 3.76
C ASN A 139 4.79 8.58 2.97
N GLY A 140 5.42 8.78 1.80
CA GLY A 140 5.98 7.68 1.02
C GLY A 140 5.01 7.00 0.04
N VAL A 141 3.91 7.67 -0.36
CA VAL A 141 2.90 7.10 -1.26
C VAL A 141 2.70 7.98 -2.49
N ILE A 142 2.71 7.38 -3.68
CA ILE A 142 2.21 8.04 -4.90
C ILE A 142 0.71 7.78 -4.97
N ASN A 143 -0.10 8.79 -4.67
CA ASN A 143 -1.56 8.70 -4.72
C ASN A 143 -2.07 9.20 -6.08
N LEU A 144 -2.69 8.32 -6.85
CA LEU A 144 -3.25 8.62 -8.18
C LEU A 144 -4.72 9.08 -8.10
N GLY A 145 -5.29 9.19 -6.90
CA GLY A 145 -6.67 9.60 -6.70
C GLY A 145 -7.67 8.46 -6.90
N LEU A 146 -8.88 8.79 -7.40
CA LEU A 146 -9.95 7.81 -7.56
C LEU A 146 -9.66 6.85 -8.70
N GLY A 147 -9.49 5.57 -8.40
CA GLY A 147 -9.05 4.55 -9.35
C GLY A 147 -9.99 4.39 -10.55
N SER A 148 -11.30 4.61 -10.39
CA SER A 148 -12.27 4.57 -11.50
C SER A 148 -12.11 5.71 -12.52
N LEU A 149 -11.35 6.76 -12.20
CA LEU A 149 -11.08 7.90 -13.09
C LEU A 149 -9.69 7.84 -13.72
N ILE A 150 -8.83 6.91 -13.28
CA ILE A 150 -7.49 6.77 -13.84
C ILE A 150 -7.54 5.98 -15.13
N SER A 151 -6.96 6.53 -16.20
CA SER A 151 -6.83 5.80 -17.45
C SER A 151 -5.83 4.63 -17.33
N LYS A 152 -6.02 3.59 -18.14
CA LYS A 152 -5.08 2.47 -18.20
C LYS A 152 -3.64 2.94 -18.52
N ALA A 153 -3.53 3.91 -19.42
CA ALA A 153 -2.23 4.46 -19.82
C ALA A 153 -1.53 5.21 -18.68
N ASP A 154 -2.28 6.02 -17.91
CA ASP A 154 -1.72 6.76 -16.78
C ASP A 154 -1.29 5.81 -15.65
N LEU A 155 -2.08 4.77 -15.37
CA LEU A 155 -1.71 3.75 -14.39
C LEU A 155 -0.44 3.01 -14.83
N ALA A 156 -0.38 2.56 -16.07
CA ALA A 156 0.79 1.89 -16.64
C ALA A 156 2.04 2.79 -16.60
N ALA A 157 1.89 4.08 -16.95
CA ALA A 157 2.97 5.06 -16.90
C ALA A 157 3.48 5.30 -15.47
N ALA A 158 2.58 5.43 -14.49
CA ALA A 158 2.94 5.59 -13.09
C ALA A 158 3.70 4.38 -12.54
N ILE A 159 3.24 3.17 -12.86
CA ILE A 159 3.90 1.91 -12.45
C ILE A 159 5.29 1.82 -13.11
N ALA A 160 5.38 2.01 -14.43
CA ALA A 160 6.65 1.95 -15.17
C ALA A 160 7.64 3.01 -14.68
N GLY A 161 7.17 4.22 -14.37
CA GLY A 161 7.98 5.30 -13.80
C GLY A 161 8.61 4.89 -12.47
N LEU A 162 7.79 4.36 -11.54
CA LEU A 162 8.29 3.95 -10.22
C LEU A 162 9.20 2.71 -10.30
N ILE A 163 8.95 1.77 -11.23
CA ILE A 163 9.84 0.63 -11.46
C ILE A 163 11.23 1.09 -11.91
N LYS A 164 11.31 2.08 -12.80
CA LYS A 164 12.57 2.58 -13.37
C LYS A 164 13.36 3.49 -12.44
N ASP A 165 12.69 4.20 -11.54
CA ASP A 165 13.30 5.21 -10.68
C ASP A 165 13.60 4.67 -9.27
N SER A 166 14.79 4.08 -9.11
CA SER A 166 15.23 3.57 -7.81
C SER A 166 15.49 4.68 -6.79
N ALA A 167 15.83 5.90 -7.23
CA ALA A 167 16.04 7.03 -6.33
C ALA A 167 14.69 7.49 -5.74
N LEU A 168 13.64 7.57 -6.57
CA LEU A 168 12.29 7.85 -6.09
C LEU A 168 11.80 6.77 -5.14
N ARG A 169 12.04 5.48 -5.43
CA ARG A 169 11.68 4.40 -4.50
C ARG A 169 12.38 4.54 -3.16
N ALA A 170 13.66 4.92 -3.15
CA ALA A 170 14.40 5.16 -1.92
C ALA A 170 13.86 6.40 -1.15
N GLU A 171 13.50 7.47 -1.85
CA GLU A 171 12.83 8.65 -1.25
C GLU A 171 11.51 8.24 -0.57
N LEU A 172 10.66 7.49 -1.27
CA LEU A 172 9.38 7.02 -0.74
C LEU A 172 9.55 6.09 0.47
N ASN A 173 10.51 5.17 0.41
CA ASN A 173 10.85 4.30 1.54
C ASN A 173 11.25 5.13 2.77
N ALA A 174 12.18 6.08 2.60
CA ALA A 174 12.63 6.93 3.70
C ALA A 174 11.48 7.77 4.29
N ALA A 175 10.62 8.33 3.44
CA ALA A 175 9.45 9.09 3.86
C ALA A 175 8.46 8.21 4.64
N ALA A 176 8.18 6.98 4.19
CA ALA A 176 7.29 6.03 4.85
C ALA A 176 7.79 5.66 6.25
N LEU A 177 9.07 5.32 6.36
CA LEU A 177 9.69 4.99 7.64
C LEU A 177 9.72 6.19 8.59
N ALA A 178 9.99 7.41 8.09
CA ALA A 178 9.95 8.63 8.88
C ALA A 178 8.54 8.94 9.41
N ALA A 179 7.51 8.77 8.56
CA ALA A 179 6.11 9.01 8.93
C ALA A 179 5.62 8.05 10.02
N THR A 180 6.20 6.85 10.12
CA THR A 180 5.82 5.82 11.10
C THR A 180 6.80 5.64 12.25
N ALA A 181 7.93 6.35 12.26
CA ALA A 181 9.03 6.18 13.23
C ALA A 181 8.60 6.33 14.70
N LYS A 182 7.63 7.20 14.97
CA LYS A 182 7.11 7.46 16.33
C LYS A 182 5.91 6.62 16.68
N ARG A 183 5.46 5.74 15.78
CA ARG A 183 4.28 4.92 15.98
C ARG A 183 4.56 3.82 17.02
N SER A 184 3.70 3.70 17.99
CA SER A 184 3.68 2.62 18.97
C SER A 184 2.25 2.37 19.42
N ASN A 185 1.78 1.12 19.35
CA ASN A 185 0.43 0.76 19.79
C ASN A 185 0.21 1.16 21.26
N ALA A 186 1.20 0.96 22.12
CA ALA A 186 1.10 1.34 23.54
C ALA A 186 0.91 2.84 23.73
N GLN A 187 1.64 3.67 22.99
CA GLN A 187 1.49 5.13 23.04
C GLN A 187 0.14 5.59 22.45
N ILE A 188 -0.34 4.93 21.40
CA ILE A 188 -1.65 5.22 20.80
C ILE A 188 -2.77 4.91 21.80
N VAL A 189 -2.73 3.73 22.41
CA VAL A 189 -3.68 3.34 23.46
C VAL A 189 -3.65 4.33 24.61
N LYS A 190 -2.46 4.74 25.11
CA LYS A 190 -2.34 5.76 26.14
C LYS A 190 -3.01 7.07 25.72
N ARG A 191 -2.74 7.58 24.50
CA ARG A 191 -3.38 8.82 23.99
C ARG A 191 -4.91 8.71 23.94
N ILE A 192 -5.44 7.52 23.58
CA ILE A 192 -6.89 7.29 23.58
C ILE A 192 -7.44 7.38 25.03
N PHE A 193 -6.79 6.76 26.01
CA PHE A 193 -7.20 6.85 27.41
C PHE A 193 -7.11 8.29 27.94
N ASP A 194 -6.00 8.99 27.68
CA ASP A 194 -5.83 10.39 28.06
C ASP A 194 -6.95 11.29 27.46
N PHE A 195 -7.34 11.01 26.21
CA PHE A 195 -8.43 11.72 25.52
C PHE A 195 -9.80 11.45 26.14
N LEU A 196 -10.03 10.22 26.60
CA LEU A 196 -11.29 9.81 27.24
C LEU A 196 -11.36 10.19 28.72
N GLY A 197 -10.26 10.72 29.30
CA GLY A 197 -10.19 11.16 30.69
C GLY A 197 -10.03 10.03 31.72
N PHE A 198 -9.39 8.90 31.30
CA PHE A 198 -9.05 7.79 32.17
C PHE A 198 -7.59 7.84 32.62
#